data_c9f21ebd901fe21a7d978be52801cfd1
#
_entry.id   c9f21ebd901fe21a7d978be52801cfd1
#
_cell.length_a   1.000
_cell.length_b   1.000
_cell.length_c   1.000
_cell.angle_alpha   90.00
_cell.angle_beta   90.00
_cell.angle_gamma   90.00
#
_symmetry.space_group_name_H-M   'P 1'
#
loop_
_entity.id
_entity.type
_entity.pdbx_description
1 polymer ?
#
loop_
_entity_poly.entity_id
_entity_poly.type
_entity_poly.pdbx_seq_one_letter_code
_entity_poly.pdbx_strand_id
1 'polypeptide(L)'
;NHYGDMLDLEIEHYVISAGYEEIIEGCAIRKYFKEVYGCAYAYDDKGEAVWPARVVNYSTKTQYLSKINKGLGKLDDRGVNEFMPDEERPIPFTRMIYFGDGMTDIPSMRLVKKGGGYSIAVYKPKSQDKKKAVKILKDGRVNFALPADYREDEQIDTVVKTILIRQIGRA
;
A
#
# COMPACT_ATOMS: atom_id res chain seq x y z
N ASN A 1 17.95 9.79 -3.75
CA ASN A 1 16.68 9.95 -4.48
C ASN A 1 16.81 11.15 -5.42
N HIS A 2 17.34 10.92 -6.65
CA HIS A 2 17.73 12.01 -7.56
C HIS A 2 16.60 12.99 -7.92
N TYR A 3 15.36 12.55 -7.83
CA TYR A 3 14.17 13.39 -8.05
C TYR A 3 13.62 14.02 -6.76
N GLY A 4 13.82 13.41 -5.60
CA GLY A 4 13.38 13.94 -4.32
C GLY A 4 14.16 15.18 -3.90
N ASP A 5 15.46 15.17 -4.11
CA ASP A 5 16.35 16.29 -3.75
C ASP A 5 16.09 17.56 -4.59
N MET A 6 15.53 17.42 -5.78
CA MET A 6 15.20 18.57 -6.66
C MET A 6 13.82 19.18 -6.38
N LEU A 7 12.93 18.47 -5.68
CA LEU A 7 11.51 18.81 -5.59
C LEU A 7 10.97 18.83 -4.16
N ASP A 8 11.84 18.66 -3.16
CA ASP A 8 11.46 18.54 -1.72
C ASP A 8 10.34 17.48 -1.51
N LEU A 9 10.43 16.37 -2.25
CA LEU A 9 9.44 15.31 -2.26
C LEU A 9 9.84 14.17 -1.32
N GLU A 10 9.05 13.93 -0.30
CA GLU A 10 9.18 12.78 0.57
C GLU A 10 8.30 11.63 0.10
N ILE A 11 8.90 10.45 -0.16
CA ILE A 11 8.16 9.23 -0.51
C ILE A 11 8.19 8.29 0.69
N GLU A 12 7.01 8.02 1.23
CA GLU A 12 6.82 7.08 2.33
C GLU A 12 6.35 5.73 1.81
N HIS A 13 6.93 4.65 2.33
CA HIS A 13 6.55 3.29 2.00
C HIS A 13 5.83 2.62 3.16
N TYR A 14 4.68 2.02 2.86
CA TYR A 14 3.84 1.29 3.81
C TYR A 14 3.61 -0.13 3.33
N VAL A 15 3.54 -1.08 4.24
CA VAL A 15 3.15 -2.47 3.94
C VAL A 15 1.83 -2.79 4.63
N ILE A 16 0.87 -3.35 3.87
CA ILE A 16 -0.39 -3.88 4.41
C ILE A 16 -0.50 -5.33 3.93
N SER A 17 -0.23 -6.29 4.82
CA SER A 17 -0.09 -7.71 4.47
C SER A 17 -0.97 -8.61 5.33
N ALA A 18 -1.55 -9.65 4.75
CA ALA A 18 -2.17 -10.75 5.50
C ALA A 18 -1.14 -11.74 6.06
N GLY A 19 0.16 -11.56 5.75
CA GLY A 19 1.26 -12.31 6.36
C GLY A 19 1.60 -11.80 7.76
N TYR A 20 2.48 -12.53 8.42
CA TYR A 20 2.95 -12.17 9.77
C TYR A 20 3.91 -10.98 9.71
N GLU A 21 3.65 -10.02 10.59
CA GLU A 21 4.45 -8.80 10.71
C GLU A 21 5.88 -9.10 11.13
N GLU A 22 6.06 -10.07 12.02
CA GLU A 22 7.35 -10.51 12.52
C GLU A 22 8.31 -10.95 11.39
N ILE A 23 7.77 -11.54 10.32
CA ILE A 23 8.55 -11.93 9.14
C ILE A 23 9.06 -10.69 8.41
N ILE A 24 8.22 -9.67 8.27
CA ILE A 24 8.57 -8.42 7.57
C ILE A 24 9.54 -7.60 8.42
N GLU A 25 9.34 -7.54 9.74
CA GLU A 25 10.24 -6.89 10.68
C GLU A 25 11.65 -7.48 10.65
N GLY A 26 11.79 -8.79 10.40
CA GLY A 26 13.07 -9.49 10.23
C GLY A 26 13.73 -9.30 8.86
N CYS A 27 13.09 -8.64 7.89
CA CYS A 27 13.63 -8.46 6.55
C CYS A 27 14.66 -7.33 6.47
N ALA A 28 15.71 -7.51 5.67
CA ALA A 28 16.75 -6.48 5.45
C ALA A 28 16.20 -5.16 4.88
N ILE A 29 15.06 -5.22 4.18
CA ILE A 29 14.41 -4.05 3.59
C ILE A 29 13.46 -3.31 4.56
N ARG A 30 13.28 -3.78 5.80
CA ARG A 30 12.40 -3.17 6.80
C ARG A 30 12.67 -1.66 6.99
N LYS A 31 13.92 -1.27 6.96
CA LYS A 31 14.37 0.13 7.12
C LYS A 31 13.78 1.11 6.10
N TYR A 32 13.26 0.63 4.98
CA TYR A 32 12.65 1.47 3.94
C TYR A 32 11.14 1.68 4.15
N PHE A 33 10.52 0.94 5.08
CA PHE A 33 9.10 1.08 5.37
C PHE A 33 8.88 1.96 6.59
N LYS A 34 8.06 2.99 6.42
CA LYS A 34 7.62 3.85 7.52
C LYS A 34 6.81 3.03 8.51
N GLU A 35 5.85 2.24 8.01
CA GLU A 35 5.00 1.40 8.85
C GLU A 35 4.66 0.09 8.15
N VAL A 36 4.50 -0.97 8.96
CA VAL A 36 4.09 -2.30 8.52
C VAL A 36 2.83 -2.71 9.27
N TYR A 37 1.78 -3.05 8.54
CA TYR A 37 0.53 -3.58 9.05
C TYR A 37 0.41 -5.04 8.62
N GLY A 38 0.70 -5.96 9.52
CA GLY A 38 0.62 -7.41 9.33
C GLY A 38 -0.23 -8.09 10.38
N CYS A 39 -0.50 -9.38 10.23
CA CYS A 39 -0.99 -10.19 11.33
C CYS A 39 0.09 -10.26 12.39
N ALA A 40 -0.30 -10.17 13.66
CA ALA A 40 0.65 -10.18 14.79
C ALA A 40 0.08 -10.98 15.95
N TYR A 41 0.97 -11.59 16.73
CA TYR A 41 0.63 -12.24 18.00
C TYR A 41 0.88 -11.32 19.18
N ALA A 42 0.11 -11.52 20.26
CA ALA A 42 0.50 -11.08 21.59
C ALA A 42 1.38 -12.17 22.21
N TYR A 43 2.42 -11.74 22.89
CA TYR A 43 3.38 -12.60 23.55
C TYR A 43 3.28 -12.41 25.06
N ASP A 44 3.50 -13.48 25.81
CA ASP A 44 3.62 -13.42 27.27
C ASP A 44 5.02 -12.96 27.71
N ASP A 45 5.23 -12.90 29.03
CA ASP A 45 6.51 -12.50 29.63
C ASP A 45 7.67 -13.45 29.31
N LYS A 46 7.38 -14.65 28.81
CA LYS A 46 8.37 -15.66 28.37
C LYS A 46 8.67 -15.57 26.88
N GLY A 47 7.95 -14.72 26.15
CA GLY A 47 8.06 -14.60 24.70
C GLY A 47 7.28 -15.68 23.94
N GLU A 48 6.33 -16.38 24.57
CA GLU A 48 5.47 -17.35 23.92
C GLU A 48 4.24 -16.65 23.33
N ALA A 49 3.85 -17.03 22.11
CA ALA A 49 2.68 -16.49 21.44
C ALA A 49 1.41 -17.02 22.11
N VAL A 50 0.60 -16.13 22.69
CA VAL A 50 -0.59 -16.51 23.48
C VAL A 50 -1.91 -16.19 22.80
N TRP A 51 -1.94 -15.17 21.92
CA TRP A 51 -3.16 -14.71 21.29
C TRP A 51 -2.89 -14.00 19.95
N PRO A 52 -3.77 -14.12 18.94
CA PRO A 52 -3.68 -13.31 17.74
C PRO A 52 -4.09 -11.86 18.04
N ALA A 53 -3.11 -10.99 18.28
CA ALA A 53 -3.33 -9.60 18.64
C ALA A 53 -3.91 -8.78 17.48
N ARG A 54 -3.55 -9.13 16.24
CA ARG A 54 -4.04 -8.45 15.04
C ARG A 54 -4.19 -9.42 13.88
N VAL A 55 -5.33 -9.31 13.18
CA VAL A 55 -5.60 -10.09 11.97
C VAL A 55 -5.86 -9.14 10.81
N VAL A 56 -5.04 -9.24 9.78
CA VAL A 56 -5.20 -8.49 8.53
C VAL A 56 -5.78 -9.40 7.47
N ASN A 57 -6.91 -9.00 6.90
CA ASN A 57 -7.57 -9.71 5.81
C ASN A 57 -8.07 -8.72 4.74
N TYR A 58 -8.77 -9.21 3.72
CA TYR A 58 -9.23 -8.37 2.60
C TYR A 58 -10.17 -7.23 3.03
N SER A 59 -10.95 -7.38 4.09
CA SER A 59 -11.85 -6.32 4.57
C SER A 59 -11.13 -5.33 5.49
N THR A 60 -10.17 -5.78 6.29
CA THR A 60 -9.43 -4.89 7.20
C THR A 60 -8.32 -4.08 6.51
N LYS A 61 -7.81 -4.52 5.35
CA LYS A 61 -6.81 -3.76 4.59
C LYS A 61 -7.22 -2.32 4.31
N THR A 62 -8.50 -2.07 4.01
CA THR A 62 -9.01 -0.72 3.74
C THR A 62 -8.99 0.18 4.96
N GLN A 63 -9.09 -0.37 6.17
CA GLN A 63 -8.99 0.39 7.42
C GLN A 63 -7.57 0.95 7.60
N TYR A 64 -6.54 0.15 7.27
CA TYR A 64 -5.15 0.62 7.33
C TYR A 64 -4.87 1.71 6.31
N LEU A 65 -5.46 1.64 5.12
CA LEU A 65 -5.41 2.77 4.17
C LEU A 65 -6.05 4.04 4.74
N SER A 66 -7.17 3.90 5.45
CA SER A 66 -7.81 5.04 6.12
C SER A 66 -6.94 5.59 7.26
N LYS A 67 -6.23 4.74 8.01
CA LYS A 67 -5.25 5.18 9.02
C LYS A 67 -4.12 5.99 8.38
N ILE A 68 -3.51 5.46 7.32
CA ILE A 68 -2.45 6.16 6.57
C ILE A 68 -2.96 7.49 6.04
N ASN A 69 -4.14 7.50 5.44
CA ASN A 69 -4.77 8.70 4.90
C ASN A 69 -4.94 9.81 5.94
N LYS A 70 -5.31 9.44 7.16
CA LYS A 70 -5.52 10.36 8.29
C LYS A 70 -4.26 10.63 9.13
N GLY A 71 -3.12 10.05 8.78
CA GLY A 71 -1.89 10.18 9.55
C GLY A 71 -1.95 9.55 10.96
N LEU A 72 -2.82 8.55 11.15
CA LEU A 72 -3.00 7.88 12.43
C LEU A 72 -1.90 6.85 12.67
N GLY A 73 -1.45 6.77 13.91
CA GLY A 73 -0.50 5.75 14.33
C GLY A 73 -1.09 4.33 14.24
N LYS A 74 -0.21 3.34 14.21
CA LYS A 74 -0.55 1.93 14.07
C LYS A 74 -1.55 1.43 15.12
N LEU A 75 -1.43 1.91 16.35
CA LEU A 75 -2.26 1.51 17.49
C LEU A 75 -3.49 2.40 17.71
N ASP A 76 -3.64 3.48 16.94
CA ASP A 76 -4.80 4.35 17.05
C ASP A 76 -5.97 3.79 16.24
N ASP A 77 -6.87 3.09 16.92
CA ASP A 77 -8.08 2.53 16.33
C ASP A 77 -9.29 3.48 16.45
N ARG A 78 -9.24 4.46 17.36
CA ARG A 78 -10.38 5.36 17.61
C ARG A 78 -10.53 6.39 16.50
N GLY A 79 -9.43 7.03 16.11
CA GLY A 79 -9.41 8.08 15.09
C GLY A 79 -9.85 7.63 13.69
N VAL A 80 -9.85 6.32 13.40
CA VAL A 80 -10.27 5.81 12.07
C VAL A 80 -11.69 6.21 11.71
N ASN A 81 -12.61 6.21 12.68
CA ASN A 81 -14.02 6.51 12.47
C ASN A 81 -14.38 8.00 12.73
N GLU A 82 -13.45 8.79 13.27
CA GLU A 82 -13.69 10.21 13.46
C GLU A 82 -13.72 10.93 12.11
N PHE A 83 -14.59 11.93 12.00
CA PHE A 83 -14.64 12.73 10.79
C PHE A 83 -13.37 13.59 10.67
N MET A 84 -12.77 13.59 9.49
CA MET A 84 -11.65 14.45 9.13
C MET A 84 -11.89 14.97 7.71
N PRO A 85 -11.97 16.29 7.51
CA PRO A 85 -12.09 16.88 6.19
C PRO A 85 -10.99 16.42 5.25
N ASP A 86 -11.27 16.35 3.94
CA ASP A 86 -10.30 15.83 2.97
C ASP A 86 -9.04 16.71 2.88
N GLU A 87 -9.18 18.01 3.06
CA GLU A 87 -8.10 19.00 3.07
C GLU A 87 -7.17 18.89 4.28
N GLU A 88 -7.64 18.33 5.39
CA GLU A 88 -6.86 18.14 6.61
C GLU A 88 -6.08 16.81 6.62
N ARG A 89 -6.32 15.94 5.63
CA ARG A 89 -5.70 14.60 5.58
C ARG A 89 -4.23 14.71 5.18
N PRO A 90 -3.30 14.27 6.03
CA PRO A 90 -1.85 14.36 5.74
C PRO A 90 -1.44 13.63 4.47
N ILE A 91 -2.05 12.46 4.20
CA ILE A 91 -1.75 11.65 3.02
C ILE A 91 -3.06 11.37 2.28
N PRO A 92 -3.58 12.31 1.46
CA PRO A 92 -4.81 12.11 0.72
C PRO A 92 -4.67 10.98 -0.30
N PHE A 93 -5.77 10.29 -0.61
CA PHE A 93 -5.75 9.19 -1.57
C PHE A 93 -5.18 9.59 -2.93
N THR A 94 -5.34 10.84 -3.34
CA THR A 94 -4.77 11.39 -4.58
C THR A 94 -3.25 11.29 -4.65
N ARG A 95 -2.57 11.21 -3.50
CA ARG A 95 -1.11 11.04 -3.39
C ARG A 95 -0.68 9.59 -3.18
N MET A 96 -1.61 8.64 -3.14
CA MET A 96 -1.29 7.23 -2.93
C MET A 96 -1.08 6.47 -4.24
N ILE A 97 -0.12 5.56 -4.21
CA ILE A 97 0.07 4.51 -5.22
C ILE A 97 -0.02 3.17 -4.50
N TYR A 98 -1.05 2.37 -4.81
CA TYR A 98 -1.26 1.07 -4.19
C TYR A 98 -0.86 -0.06 -5.15
N PHE A 99 0.00 -0.95 -4.68
CA PHE A 99 0.37 -2.18 -5.38
C PHE A 99 -0.33 -3.38 -4.74
N GLY A 100 -0.92 -4.26 -5.54
CA GLY A 100 -1.50 -5.49 -5.05
C GLY A 100 -1.34 -6.61 -6.08
N ASP A 101 -1.15 -7.83 -5.60
CA ASP A 101 -0.93 -9.01 -6.43
C ASP A 101 -2.11 -9.99 -6.44
N GLY A 102 -3.10 -9.77 -5.58
CA GLY A 102 -4.16 -10.73 -5.34
C GLY A 102 -5.58 -10.18 -5.35
N MET A 103 -6.53 -11.14 -5.32
CA MET A 103 -7.97 -10.82 -5.23
C MET A 103 -8.31 -10.13 -3.90
N THR A 104 -7.55 -10.38 -2.86
CA THR A 104 -7.71 -9.78 -1.54
C THR A 104 -7.36 -8.29 -1.50
N ASP A 105 -6.61 -7.80 -2.49
CA ASP A 105 -6.24 -6.40 -2.61
C ASP A 105 -7.27 -5.54 -3.36
N ILE A 106 -8.22 -6.17 -4.05
CA ILE A 106 -9.20 -5.47 -4.89
C ILE A 106 -9.97 -4.37 -4.13
N PRO A 107 -10.48 -4.57 -2.91
CA PRO A 107 -11.14 -3.50 -2.16
C PRO A 107 -10.24 -2.28 -1.95
N SER A 108 -8.99 -2.52 -1.57
CA SER A 108 -7.97 -1.48 -1.35
C SER A 108 -7.61 -0.75 -2.64
N MET A 109 -7.36 -1.49 -3.74
CA MET A 109 -7.10 -0.92 -5.07
C MET A 109 -8.24 -0.01 -5.53
N ARG A 110 -9.50 -0.46 -5.36
CA ARG A 110 -10.68 0.33 -5.71
C ARG A 110 -10.83 1.57 -4.87
N LEU A 111 -10.55 1.47 -3.56
CA LEU A 111 -10.62 2.61 -2.65
C LEU A 111 -9.64 3.70 -3.08
N VAL A 112 -8.37 3.36 -3.28
CA VAL A 112 -7.34 4.31 -3.73
C VAL A 112 -7.69 4.91 -5.08
N LYS A 113 -8.09 4.08 -6.07
CA LYS A 113 -8.50 4.56 -7.39
C LYS A 113 -9.69 5.51 -7.33
N LYS A 114 -10.74 5.19 -6.54
CA LYS A 114 -11.92 6.05 -6.36
C LYS A 114 -11.57 7.36 -5.68
N GLY A 115 -10.61 7.35 -4.76
CA GLY A 115 -10.10 8.55 -4.09
C GLY A 115 -9.16 9.40 -4.95
N GLY A 116 -9.00 9.08 -6.24
CA GLY A 116 -8.17 9.85 -7.18
C GLY A 116 -6.69 9.47 -7.18
N GLY A 117 -6.29 8.47 -6.40
CA GLY A 117 -4.95 7.90 -6.42
C GLY A 117 -4.77 6.85 -7.52
N TYR A 118 -3.64 6.17 -7.49
CA TYR A 118 -3.31 5.15 -8.47
C TYR A 118 -3.23 3.76 -7.83
N SER A 119 -3.76 2.77 -8.53
CA SER A 119 -3.65 1.37 -8.14
C SER A 119 -3.11 0.52 -9.29
N ILE A 120 -2.17 -0.36 -8.95
CA ILE A 120 -1.41 -1.19 -9.87
C ILE A 120 -1.59 -2.66 -9.46
N ALA A 121 -2.24 -3.45 -10.30
CA ALA A 121 -2.26 -4.89 -10.14
C ALA A 121 -0.94 -5.46 -10.67
N VAL A 122 -0.16 -6.09 -9.80
CA VAL A 122 1.10 -6.72 -10.20
C VAL A 122 0.94 -8.22 -10.36
N TYR A 123 1.68 -8.80 -11.28
CA TYR A 123 1.67 -10.24 -11.52
C TYR A 123 3.08 -10.76 -11.76
N LYS A 124 3.33 -12.02 -11.36
CA LYS A 124 4.62 -12.67 -11.59
C LYS A 124 4.89 -12.77 -13.10
N PRO A 125 6.06 -12.29 -13.58
CA PRO A 125 6.42 -12.41 -15.00
C PRO A 125 6.31 -13.86 -15.50
N LYS A 126 5.81 -14.04 -16.71
CA LYS A 126 5.63 -15.35 -17.38
C LYS A 126 4.66 -16.31 -16.66
N SER A 127 3.82 -15.84 -15.74
CA SER A 127 2.82 -16.66 -15.04
C SER A 127 1.42 -16.49 -15.65
N GLN A 128 0.51 -17.41 -15.29
CA GLN A 128 -0.92 -17.29 -15.64
C GLN A 128 -1.64 -16.16 -14.89
N ASP A 129 -1.01 -15.59 -13.85
CA ASP A 129 -1.57 -14.50 -13.06
C ASP A 129 -1.75 -13.21 -13.87
N LYS A 130 -1.02 -13.07 -15.00
CA LYS A 130 -1.25 -12.00 -15.98
C LYS A 130 -2.72 -11.93 -16.41
N LYS A 131 -3.38 -13.08 -16.66
CA LYS A 131 -4.79 -13.10 -17.09
C LYS A 131 -5.71 -12.52 -16.00
N LYS A 132 -5.44 -12.82 -14.74
CA LYS A 132 -6.19 -12.29 -13.58
C LYS A 132 -6.00 -10.78 -13.46
N ALA A 133 -4.75 -10.30 -13.48
CA ALA A 133 -4.43 -8.88 -13.37
C ALA A 133 -5.05 -8.07 -14.52
N VAL A 134 -4.97 -8.58 -15.77
CA VAL A 134 -5.60 -7.94 -16.94
C VAL A 134 -7.12 -7.93 -16.82
N LYS A 135 -7.74 -8.97 -16.24
CA LYS A 135 -9.19 -8.98 -15.99
C LYS A 135 -9.56 -7.87 -14.99
N ILE A 136 -8.85 -7.73 -13.90
CA ILE A 136 -9.07 -6.68 -12.89
C ILE A 136 -8.96 -5.28 -13.53
N LEU A 137 -8.02 -5.09 -14.46
CA LEU A 137 -7.88 -3.86 -15.24
C LEU A 137 -9.09 -3.63 -16.16
N LYS A 138 -9.49 -4.64 -16.93
CA LYS A 138 -10.66 -4.56 -17.83
C LYS A 138 -11.96 -4.29 -17.08
N ASP A 139 -12.10 -4.83 -15.86
CA ASP A 139 -13.23 -4.58 -14.96
C ASP A 139 -13.19 -3.16 -14.36
N GLY A 140 -12.21 -2.33 -14.74
CA GLY A 140 -12.08 -0.95 -14.29
C GLY A 140 -11.66 -0.78 -12.81
N ARG A 141 -11.17 -1.85 -12.17
CA ARG A 141 -10.88 -1.85 -10.73
C ARG A 141 -9.52 -1.27 -10.37
N VAL A 142 -8.59 -1.23 -11.32
CA VAL A 142 -7.23 -0.67 -11.16
C VAL A 142 -6.90 0.28 -12.31
N ASN A 143 -5.81 1.02 -12.18
CA ASN A 143 -5.31 1.90 -13.22
C ASN A 143 -4.37 1.16 -14.18
N PHE A 144 -3.57 0.23 -13.65
CA PHE A 144 -2.58 -0.52 -14.42
C PHE A 144 -2.53 -1.98 -14.00
N ALA A 145 -2.09 -2.85 -14.91
CA ALA A 145 -1.76 -4.25 -14.66
C ALA A 145 -0.37 -4.52 -15.25
N LEU A 146 0.64 -4.71 -14.41
CA LEU A 146 2.05 -4.73 -14.79
C LEU A 146 2.76 -5.98 -14.25
N PRO A 147 3.81 -6.47 -14.94
CA PRO A 147 4.67 -7.51 -14.37
C PRO A 147 5.38 -7.00 -13.13
N ALA A 148 5.54 -7.84 -12.11
CA ALA A 148 6.28 -7.53 -10.88
C ALA A 148 7.81 -7.54 -11.15
N ASP A 149 8.25 -6.61 -11.98
CA ASP A 149 9.64 -6.34 -12.27
C ASP A 149 9.96 -4.90 -11.88
N TYR A 150 10.71 -4.75 -10.78
CA TYR A 150 11.00 -3.47 -10.14
C TYR A 150 12.37 -2.91 -10.51
N ARG A 151 13.04 -3.48 -11.53
CA ARG A 151 14.33 -2.97 -12.00
C ARG A 151 14.15 -1.61 -12.67
N GLU A 152 15.22 -0.86 -12.70
CA GLU A 152 15.28 0.43 -13.39
C GLU A 152 14.90 0.28 -14.86
N ASP A 153 14.18 1.27 -15.40
CA ASP A 153 13.65 1.35 -16.78
C ASP A 153 12.61 0.29 -17.16
N GLU A 154 12.25 -0.62 -16.25
CA GLU A 154 11.15 -1.55 -16.47
C GLU A 154 9.77 -0.85 -16.35
N GLN A 155 8.71 -1.58 -16.73
CA GLN A 155 7.35 -0.99 -16.83
C GLN A 155 6.86 -0.35 -15.53
N ILE A 156 7.11 -0.99 -14.38
CA ILE A 156 6.70 -0.43 -13.08
C ILE A 156 7.46 0.85 -12.79
N ASP A 157 8.77 0.86 -12.98
CA ASP A 157 9.61 2.02 -12.75
C ASP A 157 9.16 3.22 -13.61
N THR A 158 8.98 2.99 -14.91
CA THR A 158 8.50 4.03 -15.85
C THR A 158 7.12 4.58 -15.45
N VAL A 159 6.17 3.69 -15.10
CA VAL A 159 4.82 4.10 -14.72
C VAL A 159 4.83 4.87 -13.41
N VAL A 160 5.57 4.41 -12.41
CA VAL A 160 5.67 5.08 -11.10
C VAL A 160 6.31 6.46 -11.24
N LYS A 161 7.42 6.59 -11.97
CA LYS A 161 8.06 7.89 -12.27
C LYS A 161 7.06 8.85 -12.95
N THR A 162 6.29 8.36 -13.94
CA THR A 162 5.26 9.16 -14.61
C THR A 162 4.14 9.62 -13.66
N ILE A 163 3.68 8.75 -12.76
CA ILE A 163 2.67 9.09 -11.76
C ILE A 163 3.20 10.17 -10.82
N LEU A 164 4.41 10.00 -10.30
CA LEU A 164 5.05 10.96 -9.39
C LEU A 164 5.16 12.35 -10.03
N ILE A 165 5.64 12.42 -11.29
CA ILE A 165 5.72 13.69 -12.04
C ILE A 165 4.33 14.35 -12.14
N ARG A 166 3.28 13.57 -12.42
CA ARG A 166 1.91 14.11 -12.49
C ARG A 166 1.36 14.58 -11.15
N GLN A 167 1.73 13.91 -10.06
CA GLN A 167 1.30 14.32 -8.72
C GLN A 167 1.99 15.61 -8.28
N ILE A 168 3.26 15.78 -8.62
CA ILE A 168 4.02 17.02 -8.38
C ILE A 168 3.41 18.19 -9.15
N GLY A 169 3.07 18.01 -10.43
CA GLY A 169 2.49 19.08 -11.25
C GLY A 169 1.06 19.47 -10.87
N ARG A 170 0.46 18.83 -9.85
CA ARG A 170 -0.88 19.15 -9.31
C ARG A 170 -0.81 19.74 -7.89
N ALA A 171 0.35 19.79 -7.28
CA ALA A 171 0.60 20.39 -5.98
C ALA A 171 0.96 21.87 -6.14
#